data_737b3e64a8326565a96176dd2ab12316
#
_entry.id   737b3e64a8326565a96176dd2ab12316
#
_cell.length_a   1.000
_cell.length_b   1.000
_cell.length_c   1.000
_cell.angle_alpha   90.00
_cell.angle_beta   90.00
_cell.angle_gamma   90.00
#
_symmetry.space_group_name_H-M   'P 1'
#
loop_
_entity.id
_entity.type
_entity.pdbx_description
1 polymer ?
#
loop_
_entity_poly.entity_id
_entity_poly.type
_entity_poly.pdbx_seq_one_letter_code
_entity_poly.pdbx_strand_id
1 'polypeptide(L)'
;MKKLSLLFAMVAFLAGNVFAQTVLINDDFEAYTVGNKIAVEAQAAGHDWWTTWTNQPGSNEDGVVAEAGGTKCGYISGSNDNVLLLGGQESGTYDLEFAIYCETGKYGYFNILHEFNAGGSTWAMQAYLNATNNGQSTTTYSVGHGTVHAGGNGVADIPGVVEEWMFFRIRVDTDLDQAELFYRTETTYPEEMSIWSWQWSLDSFGTQATRKMDAMDFYAPNAALGRYYLDNFVYTRIGEETHASLDFSTEAVAAYVAEDDVDSYDITISNAEGTSIGDWAAWIDFGTSTVTTGNAQLNYDAEPGENTALVGLQIENPELIEVAAMFPGAAYAGAAMGTKIVSAQYALYEGQSSGLGIEANTPLTFRIYKQGLHGMPGEVIAEKAIPYGSIVSNDWNVATFDSPIDLTGYNVWVSCEFTQAVSGYPMNFDGGEPAEYGDFYRTNGGGIFNKASEVFSTVYGNFHLRINTVGTPVSATWANLSKTEGSMAIGASDELTINVNAVGLSTGDEREANIIFITNDPDHEEVTIPLTLTVTGDAVIETAENAFNIYPNPTTGMVTVEGENISAVAIYSAAGQLINVVRDNKIDMSVYGAGVYFFNVIDNANNTTVQRVVVK
;
A
#
# COMPACT_ATOMS: atom_id res chain seq x y z
N MET A 1 22.53 -44.48 -10.01
CA MET A 1 22.39 -43.40 -9.04
C MET A 1 22.31 -42.12 -9.86
N LYS A 2 21.16 -41.53 -9.94
CA LYS A 2 20.92 -40.33 -10.72
C LYS A 2 21.37 -39.14 -9.86
N LYS A 3 22.30 -38.33 -10.38
CA LYS A 3 22.64 -37.04 -9.81
C LYS A 3 21.38 -36.18 -9.85
N LEU A 4 20.78 -35.95 -8.70
CA LEU A 4 19.76 -34.94 -8.54
C LEU A 4 20.52 -33.64 -8.25
N SER A 5 20.84 -32.89 -9.31
CA SER A 5 21.19 -31.48 -9.14
C SER A 5 19.94 -30.84 -8.52
N LEU A 6 20.04 -30.41 -7.29
CA LEU A 6 19.03 -29.54 -6.68
C LEU A 6 19.11 -28.20 -7.41
N LEU A 7 18.46 -28.15 -8.58
CA LEU A 7 18.15 -26.90 -9.23
C LEU A 7 17.13 -26.26 -8.30
N PHE A 8 17.51 -25.19 -7.61
CA PHE A 8 16.57 -24.29 -6.98
C PHE A 8 15.62 -23.81 -8.09
N ALA A 9 14.55 -24.53 -8.32
CA ALA A 9 13.44 -24.04 -9.07
C ALA A 9 12.83 -22.95 -8.21
N MET A 10 13.16 -21.71 -8.54
CA MET A 10 12.45 -20.52 -8.12
C MET A 10 10.98 -20.74 -8.49
N VAL A 11 10.21 -21.34 -7.59
CA VAL A 11 8.75 -21.36 -7.70
C VAL A 11 8.32 -20.00 -7.19
N ALA A 12 8.29 -19.04 -8.13
CA ALA A 12 7.56 -17.81 -7.96
C ALA A 12 6.10 -18.20 -7.75
N PHE A 13 5.64 -18.22 -6.49
CA PHE A 13 4.23 -18.23 -6.19
C PHE A 13 3.67 -16.86 -6.51
N LEU A 14 2.84 -16.86 -7.52
CA LEU A 14 2.03 -15.77 -8.04
C LEU A 14 1.10 -15.23 -6.97
N ALA A 15 1.40 -14.04 -6.53
CA ALA A 15 0.52 -12.91 -6.37
C ALA A 15 1.36 -11.77 -5.78
N GLY A 16 1.87 -10.88 -6.59
CA GLY A 16 2.61 -9.71 -6.13
C GLY A 16 3.86 -9.47 -6.99
N ASN A 17 3.99 -8.31 -7.42
CA ASN A 17 5.08 -7.57 -8.05
C ASN A 17 6.36 -8.37 -8.34
N VAL A 18 6.69 -8.52 -9.61
CA VAL A 18 8.03 -8.96 -10.04
C VAL A 18 8.98 -7.79 -9.80
N PHE A 19 9.54 -7.71 -8.61
CA PHE A 19 10.60 -6.76 -8.32
C PHE A 19 11.85 -7.11 -9.14
N ALA A 20 12.53 -6.11 -9.68
CA ALA A 20 13.88 -6.29 -10.18
C ALA A 20 14.77 -6.75 -9.02
N GLN A 21 15.41 -7.91 -9.14
CA GLN A 21 16.26 -8.48 -8.10
C GLN A 21 17.71 -8.41 -8.56
N THR A 22 18.58 -7.86 -7.69
CA THR A 22 20.02 -7.88 -7.92
C THR A 22 20.65 -8.84 -6.92
N VAL A 23 21.17 -9.96 -7.41
CA VAL A 23 21.92 -10.92 -6.57
C VAL A 23 23.28 -10.32 -6.24
N LEU A 24 23.54 -10.09 -4.97
CA LEU A 24 24.78 -9.53 -4.44
C LEU A 24 25.78 -10.63 -4.05
N ILE A 25 25.30 -11.73 -3.47
CA ILE A 25 26.08 -12.93 -3.13
C ILE A 25 25.29 -14.15 -3.62
N ASN A 26 25.99 -15.08 -4.26
CA ASN A 26 25.49 -16.41 -4.58
C ASN A 26 26.61 -17.41 -4.37
N ASP A 27 26.57 -18.17 -3.28
CA ASP A 27 27.60 -19.11 -2.88
C ASP A 27 26.97 -20.45 -2.45
N ASP A 28 27.13 -21.46 -3.28
CA ASP A 28 26.67 -22.84 -3.07
C ASP A 28 27.81 -23.81 -2.74
N PHE A 29 29.02 -23.31 -2.48
CA PHE A 29 30.24 -24.07 -2.17
C PHE A 29 30.67 -25.09 -3.24
N GLU A 30 29.92 -25.31 -4.31
CA GLU A 30 30.19 -26.36 -5.30
C GLU A 30 31.50 -26.13 -6.07
N ALA A 31 31.95 -24.88 -6.20
CA ALA A 31 33.22 -24.52 -6.81
C ALA A 31 34.43 -24.78 -5.90
N TYR A 32 34.25 -24.96 -4.60
CA TYR A 32 35.34 -25.03 -3.61
C TYR A 32 35.89 -26.43 -3.44
N THR A 33 37.09 -26.55 -2.87
CA THR A 33 37.79 -27.81 -2.68
C THR A 33 37.54 -28.34 -1.27
N VAL A 34 37.01 -29.55 -1.16
CA VAL A 34 36.75 -30.23 0.14
C VAL A 34 38.03 -30.34 0.94
N GLY A 35 37.97 -29.99 2.24
CA GLY A 35 39.07 -29.97 3.19
C GLY A 35 39.83 -28.65 3.27
N ASN A 36 39.61 -27.72 2.33
CA ASN A 36 40.22 -26.39 2.40
C ASN A 36 39.36 -25.43 3.25
N LYS A 37 39.91 -24.28 3.57
CA LYS A 37 39.27 -23.22 4.38
C LYS A 37 38.27 -22.42 3.56
N ILE A 38 37.09 -22.12 4.11
CA ILE A 38 35.97 -21.46 3.42
C ILE A 38 36.42 -20.11 2.85
N ALA A 39 36.93 -19.23 3.71
CA ALA A 39 37.31 -17.88 3.27
C ALA A 39 38.49 -17.88 2.30
N VAL A 40 39.40 -18.85 2.41
CA VAL A 40 40.53 -19.01 1.48
C VAL A 40 40.04 -19.46 0.10
N GLU A 41 39.09 -20.41 0.04
CA GLU A 41 38.50 -20.87 -1.24
C GLU A 41 37.68 -19.76 -1.92
N ALA A 42 36.89 -18.99 -1.14
CA ALA A 42 36.16 -17.85 -1.67
C ALA A 42 37.10 -16.81 -2.30
N GLN A 43 38.20 -16.46 -1.60
CA GLN A 43 39.20 -15.54 -2.13
C GLN A 43 39.90 -16.08 -3.39
N ALA A 44 40.18 -17.38 -3.40
CA ALA A 44 40.78 -18.03 -4.58
C ALA A 44 39.80 -18.03 -5.78
N ALA A 45 38.51 -18.05 -5.54
CA ALA A 45 37.45 -17.90 -6.54
C ALA A 45 37.20 -16.43 -6.97
N GLY A 46 37.87 -15.48 -6.36
CA GLY A 46 37.74 -14.04 -6.66
C GLY A 46 36.66 -13.32 -5.86
N HIS A 47 36.22 -13.90 -4.76
CA HIS A 47 35.18 -13.36 -3.87
C HIS A 47 35.77 -12.97 -2.51
N ASP A 48 35.36 -11.83 -1.98
CA ASP A 48 35.80 -11.27 -0.71
C ASP A 48 34.73 -11.26 0.39
N TRP A 49 33.60 -11.93 0.15
CA TRP A 49 32.48 -11.94 1.10
C TRP A 49 32.68 -12.84 2.31
N TRP A 50 33.60 -13.80 2.31
CA TRP A 50 33.93 -14.60 3.51
C TRP A 50 35.19 -14.13 4.20
N THR A 51 35.09 -13.95 5.51
CA THR A 51 36.24 -13.72 6.42
C THR A 51 36.04 -14.51 7.72
N THR A 52 36.80 -14.19 8.76
CA THR A 52 36.65 -14.74 10.11
C THR A 52 36.43 -13.61 11.11
N TRP A 53 36.01 -13.91 12.33
CA TRP A 53 35.75 -12.93 13.36
C TRP A 53 36.93 -11.96 13.58
N THR A 54 38.16 -12.49 13.58
CA THR A 54 39.39 -11.66 13.70
C THR A 54 39.90 -11.15 12.35
N ASN A 55 39.13 -11.30 11.26
CA ASN A 55 39.50 -10.92 9.90
C ASN A 55 40.82 -11.59 9.42
N GLN A 56 40.98 -12.91 9.69
CA GLN A 56 42.14 -13.69 9.32
C GLN A 56 41.75 -14.96 8.56
N PRO A 57 41.40 -14.88 7.27
CA PRO A 57 41.17 -16.04 6.42
C PRO A 57 42.32 -17.05 6.51
N GLY A 58 41.97 -18.34 6.59
CA GLY A 58 42.95 -19.44 6.75
C GLY A 58 43.38 -19.72 8.18
N SER A 59 42.94 -18.95 9.18
CA SER A 59 43.20 -19.19 10.60
C SER A 59 42.38 -20.38 11.14
N ASN A 60 42.51 -20.67 12.45
CA ASN A 60 41.66 -21.68 13.09
C ASN A 60 40.20 -21.30 13.21
N GLU A 61 39.89 -20.00 13.11
CA GLU A 61 38.51 -19.49 13.07
C GLU A 61 37.82 -19.82 11.76
N ASP A 62 38.57 -19.99 10.67
CA ASP A 62 38.02 -20.30 9.36
C ASP A 62 37.56 -21.77 9.32
N GLY A 63 36.28 -22.00 9.00
CA GLY A 63 35.70 -23.32 8.81
C GLY A 63 36.31 -24.05 7.60
N VAL A 64 35.83 -25.24 7.32
CA VAL A 64 36.33 -26.00 6.18
C VAL A 64 35.21 -26.37 5.21
N VAL A 65 35.54 -26.52 3.96
CA VAL A 65 34.62 -27.07 2.97
C VAL A 65 34.48 -28.57 3.22
N ALA A 66 33.26 -29.07 3.28
CA ALA A 66 32.95 -30.48 3.54
C ALA A 66 31.91 -31.01 2.53
N GLU A 67 31.46 -32.22 2.72
CA GLU A 67 30.31 -32.80 2.02
C GLU A 67 29.27 -33.27 3.03
N ALA A 68 28.02 -32.83 2.85
CA ALA A 68 26.87 -33.30 3.62
C ALA A 68 25.64 -33.32 2.72
N GLY A 69 24.73 -34.27 2.91
CA GLY A 69 23.49 -34.37 2.12
C GLY A 69 23.70 -34.58 0.61
N GLY A 70 24.93 -34.84 0.15
CA GLY A 70 25.27 -35.07 -1.26
C GLY A 70 25.68 -33.79 -2.02
N THR A 71 25.91 -32.67 -1.33
CA THR A 71 26.37 -31.37 -1.83
C THR A 71 27.66 -30.97 -1.10
N LYS A 72 28.50 -30.10 -1.69
CA LYS A 72 29.57 -29.43 -0.97
C LYS A 72 28.99 -28.29 -0.16
N CYS A 73 29.53 -28.10 1.02
CA CYS A 73 29.00 -27.15 1.99
C CYS A 73 30.12 -26.65 2.93
N GLY A 74 29.86 -25.55 3.63
CA GLY A 74 30.70 -25.08 4.72
C GLY A 74 30.49 -25.94 5.97
N TYR A 75 31.54 -26.29 6.69
CA TYR A 75 31.48 -26.99 7.98
C TYR A 75 32.04 -26.13 9.09
N ILE A 76 31.19 -25.84 10.06
CA ILE A 76 31.50 -25.03 11.24
C ILE A 76 31.58 -25.94 12.47
N SER A 77 32.70 -25.93 13.17
CA SER A 77 32.91 -26.76 14.37
C SER A 77 34.05 -26.24 15.26
N GLY A 78 34.08 -26.67 16.50
CA GLY A 78 35.19 -26.40 17.42
C GLY A 78 35.31 -24.90 17.79
N SER A 79 36.21 -24.20 17.17
CA SER A 79 36.46 -22.77 17.38
C SER A 79 36.31 -21.97 16.09
N ASN A 80 35.59 -22.53 15.12
CA ASN A 80 35.31 -21.78 13.90
C ASN A 80 34.37 -20.62 14.18
N ASP A 81 34.57 -19.53 13.47
CA ASP A 81 33.92 -18.24 13.63
C ASP A 81 33.99 -17.50 12.29
N ASN A 82 33.14 -17.94 11.32
CA ASN A 82 33.14 -17.43 9.96
C ASN A 82 32.15 -16.29 9.82
N VAL A 83 32.57 -15.27 9.15
CA VAL A 83 31.75 -14.07 8.88
C VAL A 83 31.52 -13.91 7.39
N LEU A 84 30.26 -13.80 7.00
CA LEU A 84 29.80 -13.42 5.67
C LEU A 84 29.56 -11.90 5.65
N LEU A 85 30.32 -11.19 4.85
CA LEU A 85 30.22 -9.72 4.72
C LEU A 85 29.06 -9.36 3.78
N LEU A 86 28.11 -8.56 4.25
CA LEU A 86 26.92 -8.13 3.50
C LEU A 86 27.07 -6.73 2.89
N GLY A 87 28.21 -6.08 3.09
CA GLY A 87 28.56 -4.81 2.46
C GLY A 87 27.98 -3.56 3.11
N GLY A 88 27.43 -3.69 4.32
CA GLY A 88 27.03 -2.53 5.14
C GLY A 88 25.86 -1.72 4.56
N GLN A 89 24.84 -2.38 4.06
CA GLN A 89 23.68 -1.73 3.44
C GLN A 89 22.88 -0.91 4.45
N GLU A 90 22.55 0.32 4.12
CA GLU A 90 21.82 1.26 5.01
C GLU A 90 20.45 1.68 4.42
N SER A 91 20.17 1.35 3.15
CA SER A 91 18.90 1.64 2.48
C SER A 91 18.49 0.52 1.54
N GLY A 92 17.17 0.28 1.41
CA GLY A 92 16.56 -0.71 0.53
C GLY A 92 16.08 -1.97 1.25
N THR A 93 15.45 -2.86 0.49
CA THR A 93 14.94 -4.15 0.96
C THR A 93 15.86 -5.28 0.50
N TYR A 94 16.14 -6.22 1.37
CA TYR A 94 17.07 -7.32 1.12
C TYR A 94 16.47 -8.64 1.58
N ASP A 95 16.70 -9.70 0.81
CA ASP A 95 16.50 -11.09 1.22
C ASP A 95 17.86 -11.78 1.34
N LEU A 96 18.07 -12.43 2.47
CA LEU A 96 19.21 -13.30 2.73
C LEU A 96 18.69 -14.72 2.93
N GLU A 97 19.00 -15.61 2.00
CA GLU A 97 18.61 -17.01 2.01
C GLU A 97 19.83 -17.91 2.23
N PHE A 98 19.66 -18.96 3.02
CA PHE A 98 20.72 -19.96 3.28
C PHE A 98 20.14 -21.21 3.90
N ALA A 99 20.93 -22.26 3.96
CA ALA A 99 20.57 -23.53 4.57
C ALA A 99 21.55 -23.95 5.66
N ILE A 100 21.01 -24.58 6.71
CA ILE A 100 21.79 -25.19 7.80
C ILE A 100 21.36 -26.64 8.00
N TYR A 101 22.34 -27.53 8.18
CA TYR A 101 22.12 -28.92 8.54
C TYR A 101 22.81 -29.25 9.86
N CYS A 102 22.08 -29.85 10.80
CA CYS A 102 22.60 -30.29 12.10
C CYS A 102 22.55 -31.82 12.21
N GLU A 103 23.66 -32.43 12.60
CA GLU A 103 23.69 -33.86 12.95
C GLU A 103 22.97 -34.13 14.26
N THR A 104 22.54 -35.38 14.48
CA THR A 104 21.96 -35.81 15.77
C THR A 104 22.91 -35.52 16.92
N GLY A 105 22.44 -34.87 17.97
CA GLY A 105 23.22 -34.50 19.16
C GLY A 105 24.08 -33.25 18.97
N LYS A 106 23.85 -32.50 17.87
CA LYS A 106 24.55 -31.25 17.56
C LYS A 106 23.59 -30.11 17.43
N TYR A 107 24.09 -28.88 17.60
CA TYR A 107 23.34 -27.66 17.41
C TYR A 107 24.06 -26.66 16.51
N GLY A 108 23.31 -25.80 15.87
CA GLY A 108 23.79 -24.69 15.06
C GLY A 108 23.58 -23.34 15.73
N TYR A 109 24.30 -22.36 15.25
CA TYR A 109 24.15 -20.96 15.65
C TYR A 109 24.47 -20.04 14.48
N PHE A 110 23.71 -19.00 14.33
CA PHE A 110 24.05 -17.87 13.47
C PHE A 110 23.52 -16.57 14.06
N ASN A 111 24.09 -15.47 13.63
CA ASN A 111 23.60 -14.14 13.94
C ASN A 111 23.74 -13.20 12.74
N ILE A 112 23.02 -12.07 12.78
CA ILE A 112 23.22 -10.95 11.88
C ILE A 112 23.68 -9.76 12.69
N LEU A 113 24.60 -9.00 12.12
CA LEU A 113 25.24 -7.85 12.73
C LEU A 113 24.81 -6.56 12.01
N HIS A 114 24.35 -5.58 12.79
CA HIS A 114 24.23 -4.19 12.32
C HIS A 114 25.61 -3.63 11.96
N GLU A 115 26.59 -3.94 12.80
CA GLU A 115 27.98 -3.54 12.57
C GLU A 115 28.90 -4.69 12.92
N PHE A 116 29.82 -4.99 12.04
CA PHE A 116 30.89 -5.94 12.23
C PHE A 116 32.21 -5.18 12.47
N ASN A 117 32.70 -5.24 13.69
CA ASN A 117 33.96 -4.61 14.08
C ASN A 117 34.60 -5.44 15.19
N ALA A 118 35.85 -5.85 15.01
CA ALA A 118 36.61 -6.64 15.99
C ALA A 118 36.71 -6.01 17.42
N GLY A 119 36.31 -4.75 17.56
CA GLY A 119 36.30 -3.99 18.83
C GLY A 119 34.92 -3.72 19.44
N GLY A 120 33.81 -4.11 18.79
CA GLY A 120 32.48 -3.81 19.31
C GLY A 120 31.37 -4.02 18.28
N SER A 121 31.13 -5.29 17.90
CA SER A 121 30.03 -5.64 17.01
C SER A 121 28.68 -5.48 17.69
N THR A 122 27.63 -5.19 16.89
CA THR A 122 26.24 -5.02 17.35
C THR A 122 25.36 -6.09 16.70
N TRP A 123 24.73 -6.94 17.51
CA TRP A 123 23.92 -8.07 17.07
C TRP A 123 22.47 -7.66 16.80
N ALA A 124 22.05 -7.67 15.55
CA ALA A 124 20.66 -7.43 15.16
C ALA A 124 19.74 -8.58 15.58
N MET A 125 20.20 -9.82 15.35
CA MET A 125 19.47 -11.03 15.65
C MET A 125 20.44 -12.16 15.96
N GLN A 126 20.06 -13.10 16.83
CA GLN A 126 20.79 -14.31 17.15
C GLN A 126 19.84 -15.52 17.11
N ALA A 127 20.23 -16.59 16.44
CA ALA A 127 19.46 -17.83 16.34
C ALA A 127 20.26 -19.02 16.87
N TYR A 128 19.62 -19.84 17.69
CA TYR A 128 20.12 -21.07 18.25
C TYR A 128 19.27 -22.23 17.74
N LEU A 129 19.84 -23.15 16.99
CA LEU A 129 19.17 -24.28 16.35
C LEU A 129 19.43 -25.57 17.10
N ASN A 130 18.39 -26.31 17.45
CA ASN A 130 18.48 -27.48 18.35
C ASN A 130 19.14 -27.15 19.71
N ALA A 131 18.99 -25.90 20.11
CA ALA A 131 19.50 -25.39 21.37
C ALA A 131 18.62 -24.28 21.90
N THR A 132 18.56 -24.11 23.20
CA THR A 132 17.87 -22.99 23.84
C THR A 132 18.88 -22.10 24.55
N ASN A 133 18.72 -20.79 24.38
CA ASN A 133 19.43 -19.78 25.13
C ASN A 133 18.40 -18.80 25.68
N ASN A 134 18.35 -18.63 26.97
CA ASN A 134 17.39 -17.78 27.68
C ASN A 134 17.96 -16.37 28.00
N GLY A 135 18.85 -15.86 27.15
CA GLY A 135 19.50 -14.55 27.35
C GLY A 135 20.61 -14.56 28.42
N GLN A 136 20.93 -15.74 28.96
CA GLN A 136 22.05 -15.97 29.88
C GLN A 136 23.12 -16.76 29.14
N SER A 137 24.37 -16.63 29.47
CA SER A 137 25.52 -17.18 28.77
C SER A 137 25.59 -18.73 28.66
N THR A 138 24.53 -19.46 28.88
CA THR A 138 24.44 -20.91 28.83
C THR A 138 23.50 -21.38 27.71
N THR A 139 24.10 -21.98 26.68
CA THR A 139 23.36 -22.68 25.62
C THR A 139 23.18 -24.15 26.01
N THR A 140 21.95 -24.62 25.99
CA THR A 140 21.61 -26.02 26.29
C THR A 140 21.12 -26.71 25.02
N TYR A 141 21.69 -27.85 24.67
CA TYR A 141 21.20 -28.69 23.58
C TYR A 141 19.75 -29.13 23.85
N SER A 142 18.88 -28.91 22.89
CA SER A 142 17.45 -29.21 23.00
C SER A 142 16.92 -29.68 21.66
N VAL A 143 16.78 -30.98 21.47
CA VAL A 143 16.27 -31.59 20.22
C VAL A 143 14.85 -31.09 19.95
N GLY A 144 14.59 -30.66 18.72
CA GLY A 144 13.27 -30.21 18.29
C GLY A 144 12.93 -28.77 18.66
N HIS A 145 13.84 -28.06 19.32
CA HIS A 145 13.65 -26.66 19.70
C HIS A 145 14.87 -25.81 19.36
N GLY A 146 14.63 -24.62 18.89
CA GLY A 146 15.61 -23.55 18.78
C GLY A 146 14.98 -22.24 19.28
N THR A 147 15.79 -21.20 19.43
CA THR A 147 15.32 -19.86 19.84
C THR A 147 15.95 -18.79 18.97
N VAL A 148 15.15 -17.77 18.65
CA VAL A 148 15.59 -16.52 18.02
C VAL A 148 15.46 -15.39 19.01
N HIS A 149 16.48 -14.55 19.09
CA HIS A 149 16.50 -13.32 19.87
C HIS A 149 16.66 -12.14 18.92
N ALA A 150 15.68 -11.26 18.84
CA ALA A 150 15.66 -10.07 18.00
C ALA A 150 14.73 -9.01 18.57
N GLY A 151 14.84 -7.78 18.08
CA GLY A 151 13.86 -6.72 18.32
C GLY A 151 13.59 -6.40 19.78
N GLY A 152 14.62 -6.23 20.58
CA GLY A 152 14.47 -5.73 21.93
C GLY A 152 14.04 -6.73 23.00
N ASN A 153 14.78 -7.75 23.22
CA ASN A 153 14.51 -8.86 24.15
C ASN A 153 13.34 -9.79 23.73
N GLY A 154 12.83 -9.65 22.52
CA GLY A 154 11.91 -10.62 21.95
C GLY A 154 12.57 -11.98 21.79
N VAL A 155 11.86 -13.05 22.12
CA VAL A 155 12.31 -14.43 21.93
C VAL A 155 11.20 -15.19 21.24
N ALA A 156 11.52 -15.80 20.10
CA ALA A 156 10.61 -16.71 19.40
C ALA A 156 11.22 -18.12 19.33
N ASP A 157 10.36 -19.12 19.29
CA ASP A 157 10.77 -20.51 19.09
C ASP A 157 10.94 -20.79 17.59
N ILE A 158 12.02 -21.52 17.25
CA ILE A 158 12.20 -22.13 15.94
C ILE A 158 12.04 -23.65 16.08
N PRO A 159 11.20 -24.32 15.27
CA PRO A 159 11.17 -25.78 15.23
C PRO A 159 12.55 -26.33 14.84
N GLY A 160 13.13 -27.19 15.67
CA GLY A 160 14.42 -27.79 15.39
C GLY A 160 14.26 -29.13 14.67
N VAL A 161 15.13 -29.39 13.70
CA VAL A 161 15.29 -30.72 13.07
C VAL A 161 16.75 -31.13 13.05
N VAL A 162 17.02 -32.44 12.98
CA VAL A 162 18.33 -33.00 12.80
C VAL A 162 18.34 -33.97 11.62
N GLU A 163 19.50 -34.17 10.98
CA GLU A 163 19.65 -35.03 9.79
C GLU A 163 18.77 -34.57 8.61
N GLU A 164 18.43 -33.25 8.57
CA GLU A 164 17.62 -32.64 7.56
C GLU A 164 18.06 -31.17 7.37
N TRP A 165 18.01 -30.65 6.13
CA TRP A 165 18.30 -29.25 5.85
C TRP A 165 17.18 -28.35 6.35
N MET A 166 17.55 -27.31 7.08
CA MET A 166 16.74 -26.16 7.52
C MET A 166 17.04 -24.98 6.61
N PHE A 167 16.05 -24.43 5.96
CA PHE A 167 16.16 -23.28 5.07
C PHE A 167 15.63 -22.03 5.76
N PHE A 168 16.42 -21.00 5.72
CA PHE A 168 16.12 -19.70 6.30
C PHE A 168 16.06 -18.66 5.20
N ARG A 169 15.12 -17.74 5.32
CA ARG A 169 15.08 -16.50 4.57
C ARG A 169 14.85 -15.36 5.56
N ILE A 170 15.69 -14.35 5.52
CA ILE A 170 15.60 -13.17 6.37
C ILE A 170 15.39 -11.98 5.45
N ARG A 171 14.22 -11.40 5.52
CA ARG A 171 13.90 -10.16 4.84
C ARG A 171 14.20 -9.00 5.76
N VAL A 172 14.95 -8.01 5.26
CA VAL A 172 15.25 -6.76 5.98
C VAL A 172 14.89 -5.60 5.06
N ASP A 173 14.01 -4.75 5.53
CA ASP A 173 13.72 -3.45 4.94
C ASP A 173 14.33 -2.38 5.83
N THR A 174 15.45 -1.81 5.38
CA THR A 174 16.18 -0.80 6.15
C THR A 174 15.47 0.55 6.13
N ASP A 175 14.68 0.83 5.09
CA ASP A 175 13.95 2.09 4.94
C ASP A 175 12.70 2.10 5.84
N LEU A 176 11.93 1.01 5.85
CA LEU A 176 10.79 0.82 6.75
C LEU A 176 11.17 0.40 8.18
N ASP A 177 12.45 0.15 8.44
CA ASP A 177 12.95 -0.28 9.75
C ASP A 177 12.32 -1.58 10.25
N GLN A 178 12.17 -2.57 9.36
CA GLN A 178 11.52 -3.83 9.63
C GLN A 178 12.38 -5.01 9.21
N ALA A 179 12.24 -6.12 9.92
CA ALA A 179 12.82 -7.39 9.53
C ALA A 179 11.88 -8.55 9.85
N GLU A 180 11.99 -9.64 9.09
CA GLU A 180 11.21 -10.84 9.27
C GLU A 180 12.03 -12.07 8.95
N LEU A 181 11.96 -13.09 9.82
CA LEU A 181 12.58 -14.39 9.66
C LEU A 181 11.55 -15.41 9.19
N PHE A 182 11.86 -16.06 8.09
CA PHE A 182 11.11 -17.18 7.53
C PHE A 182 11.91 -18.47 7.63
N TYR A 183 11.20 -19.57 7.75
CA TYR A 183 11.77 -20.90 7.98
C TYR A 183 10.98 -21.99 7.27
N ARG A 184 11.67 -22.97 6.74
CA ARG A 184 11.12 -24.24 6.28
C ARG A 184 12.19 -25.33 6.37
N THR A 185 11.78 -26.60 6.23
CA THR A 185 12.73 -27.72 6.12
C THR A 185 12.47 -28.52 4.85
N GLU A 186 13.35 -29.46 4.55
CA GLU A 186 13.23 -30.26 3.34
C GLU A 186 11.97 -31.15 3.34
N THR A 187 11.63 -31.77 4.47
CA THR A 187 10.54 -32.75 4.58
C THR A 187 9.61 -32.55 5.76
N THR A 188 10.13 -32.16 6.94
CA THR A 188 9.33 -32.08 8.17
C THR A 188 8.39 -30.89 8.18
N TYR A 189 8.85 -29.73 7.69
CA TYR A 189 8.09 -28.48 7.55
C TYR A 189 8.35 -27.91 6.15
N PRO A 190 7.81 -28.52 5.08
CA PRO A 190 8.16 -28.14 3.70
C PRO A 190 7.62 -26.78 3.25
N GLU A 191 6.57 -26.29 3.92
CA GLU A 191 5.99 -24.97 3.64
C GLU A 191 6.74 -23.89 4.42
N GLU A 192 7.02 -22.76 3.78
CA GLU A 192 7.67 -21.62 4.43
C GLU A 192 6.72 -21.01 5.46
N MET A 193 7.22 -20.78 6.67
CA MET A 193 6.48 -20.14 7.76
C MET A 193 7.23 -18.90 8.27
N SER A 194 6.52 -17.86 8.61
CA SER A 194 7.05 -16.71 9.36
C SER A 194 7.28 -17.12 10.81
N ILE A 195 8.47 -16.87 11.32
CA ILE A 195 8.86 -17.18 12.71
C ILE A 195 8.74 -15.94 13.58
N TRP A 196 9.27 -14.79 13.09
CA TRP A 196 9.38 -13.58 13.89
C TRP A 196 9.51 -12.36 13.01
N SER A 197 8.81 -11.27 13.39
CA SER A 197 9.00 -9.94 12.80
C SER A 197 9.42 -8.96 13.88
N TRP A 198 10.36 -8.06 13.57
CA TRP A 198 10.88 -7.09 14.54
C TRP A 198 11.28 -5.78 13.90
N GLN A 199 11.40 -4.74 14.73
CA GLN A 199 11.99 -3.48 14.31
C GLN A 199 13.48 -3.68 14.06
N TRP A 200 13.94 -3.43 12.83
CA TRP A 200 15.31 -3.74 12.43
C TRP A 200 16.35 -2.99 13.26
N SER A 201 16.15 -1.69 13.52
CA SER A 201 17.08 -0.86 14.30
C SER A 201 17.20 -1.21 15.79
N LEU A 202 16.46 -2.20 16.30
CA LEU A 202 16.65 -2.71 17.66
C LEU A 202 17.57 -3.92 17.64
N ASP A 203 18.66 -3.85 18.41
CA ASP A 203 19.54 -5.00 18.57
C ASP A 203 18.88 -6.16 19.34
N SER A 204 19.53 -7.32 19.38
CA SER A 204 18.99 -8.50 20.07
C SER A 204 18.85 -8.34 21.59
N PHE A 205 19.32 -7.24 22.18
CA PHE A 205 19.24 -6.92 23.60
C PHE A 205 18.33 -5.74 23.90
N GLY A 206 17.71 -5.11 22.88
CA GLY A 206 16.78 -3.99 23.01
C GLY A 206 17.43 -2.61 23.02
N THR A 207 18.66 -2.51 22.58
CA THR A 207 19.34 -1.22 22.42
C THR A 207 19.12 -0.70 21.01
N GLN A 208 18.88 0.60 20.86
CA GLN A 208 18.81 1.24 19.58
C GLN A 208 20.16 1.15 18.86
N ALA A 209 20.17 0.54 17.69
CA ALA A 209 21.34 0.38 16.82
C ALA A 209 21.15 1.16 15.50
N THR A 210 22.11 1.03 14.62
CA THR A 210 21.99 1.54 13.24
C THR A 210 21.04 0.64 12.43
N ARG A 211 20.54 1.12 11.30
CA ARG A 211 19.76 0.29 10.35
C ARG A 211 20.65 -0.49 9.39
N LYS A 212 21.93 -0.51 9.63
CA LYS A 212 22.93 -1.10 8.75
C LYS A 212 22.84 -2.63 8.74
N MET A 213 23.07 -3.22 7.60
CA MET A 213 23.16 -4.65 7.36
C MET A 213 24.59 -4.98 6.96
N ASP A 214 25.47 -5.30 7.94
CA ASP A 214 26.93 -5.32 7.73
C ASP A 214 27.49 -6.72 7.50
N ALA A 215 27.07 -7.68 8.33
CA ALA A 215 27.60 -9.03 8.23
C ALA A 215 26.65 -10.08 8.84
N MET A 216 26.92 -11.33 8.53
CA MET A 216 26.35 -12.49 9.18
C MET A 216 27.49 -13.36 9.75
N ASP A 217 27.31 -13.87 10.97
CA ASP A 217 28.33 -14.63 11.67
C ASP A 217 27.85 -16.04 12.00
N PHE A 218 28.74 -17.01 11.82
CA PHE A 218 28.55 -18.43 12.04
C PHE A 218 29.62 -18.96 13.01
N TYR A 219 29.22 -19.12 14.27
CA TYR A 219 30.07 -19.49 15.36
C TYR A 219 29.72 -20.85 15.95
N ALA A 220 30.72 -21.60 16.41
CA ALA A 220 30.53 -22.84 17.16
C ALA A 220 30.77 -22.61 18.65
N PRO A 221 29.77 -22.16 19.44
CA PRO A 221 29.98 -21.73 20.84
C PRO A 221 30.37 -22.84 21.82
N ASN A 222 30.30 -24.09 21.39
CA ASN A 222 30.73 -25.25 22.19
C ASN A 222 31.44 -26.25 21.30
N ALA A 223 32.75 -26.41 21.52
CA ALA A 223 33.59 -27.28 20.72
C ALA A 223 33.14 -28.75 20.67
N ALA A 224 32.32 -29.22 21.61
CA ALA A 224 31.83 -30.61 21.65
C ALA A 224 30.48 -30.79 20.94
N LEU A 225 29.59 -29.80 21.03
CA LEU A 225 28.20 -29.89 20.58
C LEU A 225 27.88 -28.94 19.41
N GLY A 226 28.54 -27.78 19.33
CA GLY A 226 28.36 -26.82 18.24
C GLY A 226 29.00 -27.34 16.96
N ARG A 227 28.24 -27.96 16.09
CA ARG A 227 28.64 -28.46 14.78
C ARG A 227 27.48 -28.44 13.82
N TYR A 228 27.71 -27.86 12.67
CA TYR A 228 26.69 -27.78 11.64
C TYR A 228 27.30 -27.48 10.26
N TYR A 229 26.53 -27.70 9.25
CA TYR A 229 26.91 -27.41 7.87
C TYR A 229 26.09 -26.24 7.33
N LEU A 230 26.70 -25.49 6.43
CA LEU A 230 26.15 -24.30 5.79
C LEU A 230 26.11 -24.48 4.27
N ASP A 231 25.04 -24.05 3.62
CA ASP A 231 24.94 -24.14 2.17
C ASP A 231 23.99 -23.08 1.58
N ASN A 232 24.07 -22.90 0.27
CA ASN A 232 23.11 -22.16 -0.55
C ASN A 232 22.87 -20.72 -0.10
N PHE A 233 23.93 -19.93 0.03
CA PHE A 233 23.80 -18.50 0.35
C PHE A 233 23.39 -17.71 -0.87
N VAL A 234 22.23 -17.06 -0.80
CA VAL A 234 21.78 -16.09 -1.79
C VAL A 234 21.42 -14.79 -1.06
N TYR A 235 22.17 -13.73 -1.32
CA TYR A 235 21.88 -12.40 -0.81
C TYR A 235 21.43 -11.52 -1.96
N THR A 236 20.21 -11.05 -1.90
CA THR A 236 19.55 -10.35 -2.98
C THR A 236 19.07 -8.99 -2.49
N ARG A 237 19.39 -7.94 -3.22
CA ARG A 237 18.68 -6.67 -3.12
C ARG A 237 17.38 -6.80 -3.88
N ILE A 238 16.27 -6.61 -3.19
CA ILE A 238 14.93 -6.57 -3.77
C ILE A 238 14.73 -5.17 -4.32
N GLY A 239 14.85 -5.03 -5.62
CA GLY A 239 14.59 -3.87 -6.45
C GLY A 239 15.11 -2.52 -5.92
N GLU A 240 15.59 -1.66 -6.79
CA GLU A 240 15.40 -0.22 -6.58
C GLU A 240 13.91 -0.01 -6.45
N GLU A 241 13.47 0.89 -5.57
CA GLU A 241 12.05 1.14 -5.35
C GLU A 241 11.28 1.07 -6.66
N THR A 242 10.55 -0.04 -6.84
CA THR A 242 9.64 -0.12 -7.96
C THR A 242 8.48 0.78 -7.57
N HIS A 243 8.40 1.94 -8.18
CA HIS A 243 7.33 2.89 -7.96
C HIS A 243 6.41 2.94 -9.17
N ALA A 244 5.17 3.26 -8.94
CA ALA A 244 4.29 3.70 -9.98
C ALA A 244 4.79 5.04 -10.53
N SER A 245 4.52 5.31 -11.79
CA SER A 245 4.73 6.62 -12.41
C SER A 245 3.47 6.97 -13.18
N LEU A 246 2.62 7.80 -12.57
CA LEU A 246 1.29 8.09 -13.08
C LEU A 246 1.22 9.44 -13.76
N ASP A 247 0.86 9.40 -15.05
CA ASP A 247 0.58 10.59 -15.85
C ASP A 247 -0.94 10.75 -16.05
N PHE A 248 -1.40 11.99 -16.04
CA PHE A 248 -2.80 12.35 -16.26
C PHE A 248 -2.94 13.12 -17.58
N SER A 249 -3.92 12.74 -18.41
CA SER A 249 -4.11 13.32 -19.74
C SER A 249 -4.52 14.79 -19.74
N THR A 250 -4.91 15.35 -18.60
CA THR A 250 -5.32 16.75 -18.46
C THR A 250 -4.99 17.30 -17.08
N GLU A 251 -4.74 18.61 -17.03
CA GLU A 251 -4.54 19.36 -15.79
C GLU A 251 -5.82 20.09 -15.31
N ALA A 252 -6.88 20.11 -16.12
CA ALA A 252 -8.17 20.70 -15.77
C ALA A 252 -9.28 20.17 -16.68
N VAL A 253 -10.51 20.11 -16.17
CA VAL A 253 -11.73 19.79 -16.90
C VAL A 253 -12.65 21.02 -16.91
N ALA A 254 -12.88 21.58 -18.08
CA ALA A 254 -13.83 22.68 -18.29
C ALA A 254 -15.03 22.16 -19.06
N ALA A 255 -16.14 21.95 -18.37
CA ALA A 255 -17.39 21.46 -18.94
C ALA A 255 -18.30 22.60 -19.36
N TYR A 256 -18.83 22.52 -20.58
CA TYR A 256 -19.84 23.43 -21.13
C TYR A 256 -21.05 22.59 -21.50
N VAL A 257 -22.08 22.62 -20.68
CA VAL A 257 -23.27 21.79 -20.83
C VAL A 257 -24.50 22.65 -21.02
N ALA A 258 -25.39 22.27 -21.94
CA ALA A 258 -26.63 23.01 -22.16
C ALA A 258 -27.55 22.87 -20.93
N GLU A 259 -28.45 23.85 -20.77
CA GLU A 259 -29.47 23.83 -19.71
C GLU A 259 -30.30 22.55 -19.79
N ASP A 260 -30.52 21.92 -18.67
CA ASP A 260 -31.22 20.63 -18.50
C ASP A 260 -30.60 19.43 -19.24
N ASP A 261 -29.33 19.50 -19.67
CA ASP A 261 -28.61 18.42 -20.35
C ASP A 261 -27.52 17.80 -19.46
N VAL A 262 -26.92 16.73 -19.95
CA VAL A 262 -25.80 16.01 -19.33
C VAL A 262 -24.68 15.78 -20.33
N ASP A 263 -23.44 15.79 -19.89
CA ASP A 263 -22.27 15.49 -20.73
C ASP A 263 -21.22 14.71 -19.95
N SER A 264 -20.23 14.17 -20.62
CA SER A 264 -19.17 13.39 -19.99
C SER A 264 -17.79 13.73 -20.56
N TYR A 265 -16.79 13.68 -19.71
CA TYR A 265 -15.40 14.03 -19.98
C TYR A 265 -14.49 12.93 -19.45
N ASP A 266 -13.47 12.55 -20.21
CA ASP A 266 -12.59 11.45 -19.85
C ASP A 266 -11.22 11.97 -19.43
N ILE A 267 -10.69 11.40 -18.36
CA ILE A 267 -9.30 11.51 -17.95
C ILE A 267 -8.65 10.14 -18.15
N THR A 268 -7.62 10.09 -18.98
CA THR A 268 -6.76 8.91 -19.09
C THR A 268 -5.65 9.03 -18.06
N ILE A 269 -5.48 7.99 -17.26
CA ILE A 269 -4.39 7.83 -16.30
C ILE A 269 -3.47 6.75 -16.86
N SER A 270 -2.17 6.99 -16.95
CA SER A 270 -1.22 6.03 -17.51
C SER A 270 -0.07 5.75 -16.55
N ASN A 271 0.39 4.49 -16.53
CA ASN A 271 1.56 4.03 -15.79
C ASN A 271 2.67 3.63 -16.78
N ALA A 272 2.98 4.52 -17.73
CA ALA A 272 3.84 4.21 -18.88
C ALA A 272 5.30 4.01 -18.49
N GLU A 273 5.80 4.77 -17.52
CA GLU A 273 7.19 4.75 -17.06
C GLU A 273 7.35 4.09 -15.67
N GLY A 274 6.24 3.68 -15.05
CA GLY A 274 6.27 3.00 -13.76
C GLY A 274 6.96 1.64 -13.81
N THR A 275 7.57 1.27 -12.72
CA THR A 275 8.24 -0.02 -12.52
C THR A 275 7.46 -0.95 -11.58
N SER A 276 6.36 -0.48 -11.03
CA SER A 276 5.38 -1.26 -10.26
C SER A 276 3.96 -1.02 -10.73
N ILE A 277 3.00 -1.73 -10.16
CA ILE A 277 1.57 -1.47 -10.36
C ILE A 277 1.26 -0.06 -9.90
N GLY A 278 0.55 0.69 -10.75
CA GLY A 278 0.02 2.00 -10.43
C GLY A 278 -1.39 1.89 -9.88
N ASP A 279 -1.56 2.29 -8.62
CA ASP A 279 -2.86 2.33 -7.95
C ASP A 279 -3.29 3.76 -7.72
N TRP A 280 -4.57 4.02 -7.90
CA TRP A 280 -5.15 5.32 -7.63
C TRP A 280 -6.55 5.21 -7.04
N ALA A 281 -6.91 6.19 -6.23
CA ALA A 281 -8.30 6.42 -5.82
C ALA A 281 -8.65 7.90 -5.99
N ALA A 282 -9.91 8.18 -6.29
CA ALA A 282 -10.36 9.54 -6.59
C ALA A 282 -11.72 9.86 -5.99
N TRP A 283 -11.94 11.15 -5.76
CA TRP A 283 -13.25 11.72 -5.43
C TRP A 283 -13.38 13.12 -5.99
N ILE A 284 -14.59 13.65 -5.98
CA ILE A 284 -14.84 15.07 -6.28
C ILE A 284 -14.96 15.83 -4.96
N ASP A 285 -14.07 16.78 -4.76
CA ASP A 285 -14.12 17.75 -3.66
C ASP A 285 -15.02 18.92 -4.10
N PHE A 286 -16.23 18.95 -3.58
CA PHE A 286 -17.22 20.00 -3.85
C PHE A 286 -17.04 21.26 -2.97
N GLY A 287 -15.95 21.30 -2.19
CA GLY A 287 -15.71 22.36 -1.22
C GLY A 287 -16.63 22.30 0.00
N THR A 288 -16.55 23.34 0.82
CA THR A 288 -17.34 23.49 2.04
C THR A 288 -18.15 24.75 2.03
N SER A 289 -19.33 24.67 2.67
CA SER A 289 -20.14 25.86 2.94
C SER A 289 -19.48 26.75 4.00
N THR A 290 -19.59 28.06 3.84
CA THR A 290 -19.22 29.03 4.87
C THR A 290 -20.27 29.14 5.99
N VAL A 291 -21.46 28.55 5.81
CA VAL A 291 -22.55 28.55 6.78
C VAL A 291 -22.29 27.49 7.84
N THR A 292 -22.22 27.89 9.10
CA THR A 292 -21.93 27.00 10.26
C THR A 292 -23.16 26.56 11.02
N THR A 293 -24.36 26.85 10.52
CA THR A 293 -25.64 26.45 11.11
C THR A 293 -26.17 25.18 10.45
N GLY A 294 -26.72 24.28 11.25
CA GLY A 294 -27.18 22.96 10.82
C GLY A 294 -26.28 21.87 11.38
N ASN A 295 -26.87 20.76 11.72
CA ASN A 295 -26.17 19.61 12.27
C ASN A 295 -26.63 18.37 11.51
N ALA A 296 -25.69 17.44 11.25
CA ALA A 296 -25.96 16.10 10.78
C ALA A 296 -25.14 15.10 11.57
N GLN A 297 -25.57 13.85 11.58
CA GLN A 297 -24.86 12.75 12.18
C GLN A 297 -24.73 11.64 11.13
N LEU A 298 -23.53 11.08 11.02
CA LEU A 298 -23.26 9.90 10.19
C LEU A 298 -23.10 8.70 11.11
N ASN A 299 -23.91 7.67 10.88
CA ASN A 299 -23.89 6.43 11.65
C ASN A 299 -24.53 5.29 10.86
N TYR A 300 -24.19 4.07 11.23
CA TYR A 300 -24.84 2.84 10.75
C TYR A 300 -25.65 2.16 11.86
N ASP A 301 -25.29 2.41 13.11
CA ASP A 301 -25.90 1.80 14.27
C ASP A 301 -27.29 2.35 14.56
N ALA A 302 -28.14 1.51 15.15
CA ALA A 302 -29.36 1.92 15.81
C ALA A 302 -29.03 2.58 17.16
N GLU A 303 -29.99 3.31 17.76
CA GLU A 303 -29.81 3.79 19.12
C GLU A 303 -29.57 2.62 20.08
N PRO A 304 -28.60 2.77 21.03
CA PRO A 304 -28.30 1.74 22.00
C PRO A 304 -29.52 1.31 22.79
N GLY A 305 -29.72 0.01 22.97
CA GLY A 305 -30.91 -0.54 23.61
C GLY A 305 -30.71 -1.99 24.08
N GLU A 306 -31.81 -2.71 24.31
CA GLU A 306 -31.80 -4.09 24.84
C GLU A 306 -31.08 -5.11 23.96
N ASN A 307 -30.87 -4.80 22.67
CA ASN A 307 -30.20 -5.68 21.70
C ASN A 307 -28.69 -5.39 21.55
N THR A 308 -28.13 -4.47 22.33
CA THR A 308 -26.68 -4.18 22.29
C THR A 308 -25.90 -5.44 22.62
N ALA A 309 -25.04 -5.86 21.69
CA ALA A 309 -24.14 -6.99 21.88
C ALA A 309 -22.75 -6.50 22.33
N LEU A 310 -22.20 -7.16 23.33
CA LEU A 310 -20.86 -6.87 23.87
C LEU A 310 -19.92 -8.01 23.48
N VAL A 311 -18.83 -7.67 22.81
CA VAL A 311 -17.83 -8.64 22.33
C VAL A 311 -16.46 -8.27 22.84
N GLY A 312 -15.64 -9.28 23.10
CA GLY A 312 -14.23 -9.14 23.43
C GLY A 312 -13.43 -10.29 22.85
N LEU A 313 -12.18 -10.03 22.56
CA LEU A 313 -11.24 -11.06 22.14
C LEU A 313 -10.87 -11.94 23.34
N GLN A 314 -10.59 -13.22 23.09
CA GLN A 314 -10.00 -14.10 24.08
C GLN A 314 -8.49 -13.88 24.09
N ILE A 315 -8.01 -13.10 25.05
CA ILE A 315 -6.62 -12.68 25.17
C ILE A 315 -6.04 -13.03 26.55
N GLU A 316 -4.75 -13.28 26.59
CA GLU A 316 -4.03 -13.58 27.85
C GLU A 316 -3.43 -12.30 28.48
N ASN A 317 -3.15 -11.29 27.69
CA ASN A 317 -2.65 -9.99 28.10
C ASN A 317 -3.56 -8.90 27.53
N PRO A 318 -3.61 -7.69 28.14
CA PRO A 318 -4.32 -6.57 27.54
C PRO A 318 -3.87 -6.32 26.09
N GLU A 319 -4.82 -6.08 25.19
CA GLU A 319 -4.57 -5.93 23.77
C GLU A 319 -5.17 -4.64 23.23
N LEU A 320 -4.43 -3.95 22.36
CA LEU A 320 -4.89 -2.74 21.69
C LEU A 320 -5.84 -3.12 20.55
N ILE A 321 -7.04 -2.59 20.59
CA ILE A 321 -8.09 -2.79 19.58
C ILE A 321 -8.51 -1.43 19.04
N GLU A 322 -8.66 -1.32 17.75
CA GLU A 322 -9.25 -0.18 17.07
C GLU A 322 -10.48 -0.63 16.29
N VAL A 323 -11.66 -0.12 16.65
CA VAL A 323 -12.91 -0.33 15.92
C VAL A 323 -13.16 0.85 15.01
N ALA A 324 -13.75 0.60 13.82
CA ALA A 324 -13.93 1.64 12.81
C ALA A 324 -15.23 1.47 12.01
N ALA A 325 -15.66 2.58 11.42
CA ALA A 325 -16.69 2.64 10.41
C ALA A 325 -16.25 3.57 9.28
N MET A 326 -16.65 3.26 8.04
CA MET A 326 -16.36 4.07 6.86
C MET A 326 -17.66 4.61 6.28
N PHE A 327 -17.70 5.88 5.94
CA PHE A 327 -18.83 6.53 5.28
C PHE A 327 -18.39 6.94 3.87
N PRO A 328 -18.88 6.23 2.81
CA PRO A 328 -18.58 6.60 1.43
C PRO A 328 -19.05 8.02 1.10
N GLY A 329 -18.26 8.76 0.33
CA GLY A 329 -18.59 10.11 -0.12
C GLY A 329 -19.98 10.20 -0.76
N ALA A 330 -20.33 9.22 -1.59
CA ALA A 330 -21.65 9.12 -2.19
C ALA A 330 -22.79 8.94 -1.17
N ALA A 331 -22.56 8.22 -0.07
CA ALA A 331 -23.60 7.93 0.93
C ALA A 331 -23.97 9.14 1.79
N TYR A 332 -23.04 10.08 2.02
CA TYR A 332 -23.34 11.31 2.77
C TYR A 332 -23.59 12.53 1.90
N ALA A 333 -23.49 12.41 0.56
CA ALA A 333 -23.57 13.55 -0.38
C ALA A 333 -24.78 14.46 -0.19
N GLY A 334 -25.97 13.91 0.06
CA GLY A 334 -27.18 14.70 0.27
C GLY A 334 -27.35 15.27 1.69
N ALA A 335 -26.68 14.71 2.69
CA ALA A 335 -26.91 15.00 4.10
C ALA A 335 -25.79 15.80 4.78
N ALA A 336 -24.55 15.60 4.35
CA ALA A 336 -23.38 16.12 5.04
C ALA A 336 -22.27 16.66 4.10
N MET A 337 -22.41 16.54 2.77
CA MET A 337 -21.43 17.06 1.83
C MET A 337 -21.17 18.55 2.04
N GLY A 338 -19.91 18.93 2.21
CA GLY A 338 -19.50 20.31 2.43
C GLY A 338 -19.72 20.82 3.85
N THR A 339 -20.12 19.97 4.80
CA THR A 339 -20.16 20.30 6.22
C THR A 339 -18.80 20.06 6.88
N LYS A 340 -18.70 20.31 8.17
CA LYS A 340 -17.46 20.14 8.95
C LYS A 340 -17.68 19.16 10.10
N ILE A 341 -16.83 18.14 10.21
CA ILE A 341 -16.82 17.22 11.33
C ILE A 341 -16.31 17.97 12.56
N VAL A 342 -17.04 17.92 13.65
CA VAL A 342 -16.66 18.57 14.91
C VAL A 342 -16.38 17.58 16.03
N SER A 343 -16.96 16.38 15.98
CA SER A 343 -16.70 15.34 16.97
C SER A 343 -16.98 13.95 16.43
N ALA A 344 -16.38 12.95 17.06
CA ALA A 344 -16.74 11.55 16.95
C ALA A 344 -17.20 11.02 18.30
N GLN A 345 -17.99 9.97 18.32
CA GLN A 345 -18.47 9.38 19.55
C GLN A 345 -18.57 7.86 19.47
N TYR A 346 -18.28 7.20 20.59
CA TYR A 346 -18.40 5.76 20.78
C TYR A 346 -19.15 5.46 22.07
N ALA A 347 -20.18 4.60 22.00
CA ALA A 347 -20.89 4.19 23.19
C ALA A 347 -20.21 2.97 23.82
N LEU A 348 -19.88 3.06 25.11
CA LEU A 348 -19.22 1.98 25.85
C LEU A 348 -20.16 1.48 26.93
N TYR A 349 -20.45 0.17 26.94
CA TYR A 349 -21.37 -0.46 27.88
C TYR A 349 -20.66 -1.39 28.84
N GLU A 350 -21.11 -1.42 30.10
CA GLU A 350 -20.61 -2.36 31.09
C GLU A 350 -21.20 -3.74 30.90
N GLY A 351 -20.32 -4.74 30.72
CA GLY A 351 -20.71 -6.15 30.81
C GLY A 351 -20.93 -6.57 32.27
N GLN A 352 -21.75 -7.60 32.50
CA GLN A 352 -22.16 -8.07 33.83
C GLN A 352 -21.01 -8.46 34.79
N SER A 353 -19.76 -8.54 34.33
CA SER A 353 -18.62 -9.03 35.13
C SER A 353 -17.30 -8.30 34.94
N SER A 354 -17.19 -7.31 34.09
CA SER A 354 -15.89 -6.76 33.66
C SER A 354 -15.76 -5.23 33.65
N GLY A 355 -16.76 -4.50 34.22
CA GLY A 355 -16.76 -3.04 34.13
C GLY A 355 -16.78 -2.55 32.69
N LEU A 356 -15.96 -1.54 32.36
CA LEU A 356 -15.86 -0.98 30.99
C LEU A 356 -15.25 -1.93 29.95
N GLY A 357 -14.60 -3.02 30.37
CA GLY A 357 -13.95 -3.96 29.49
C GLY A 357 -12.62 -3.48 28.89
N ILE A 358 -12.18 -2.28 29.23
CA ILE A 358 -10.90 -1.69 28.82
C ILE A 358 -9.90 -1.69 29.98
N GLU A 359 -8.61 -1.69 29.64
CA GLU A 359 -7.52 -1.67 30.61
C GLU A 359 -7.48 -0.36 31.39
N ALA A 360 -7.24 -0.44 32.70
CA ALA A 360 -7.24 0.73 33.59
C ALA A 360 -6.13 1.72 33.19
N ASN A 361 -6.49 3.00 33.26
CA ASN A 361 -5.62 4.13 32.91
C ASN A 361 -5.25 4.25 31.41
N THR A 362 -5.91 3.53 30.51
CA THR A 362 -5.77 3.71 29.08
C THR A 362 -6.89 4.60 28.53
N PRO A 363 -6.62 5.43 27.51
CA PRO A 363 -7.63 6.32 26.93
C PRO A 363 -8.55 5.59 25.95
N LEU A 364 -9.63 6.26 25.53
CA LEU A 364 -10.26 6.06 24.23
C LEU A 364 -9.66 7.08 23.27
N THR A 365 -9.09 6.61 22.16
CA THR A 365 -8.49 7.48 21.14
C THR A 365 -9.32 7.43 19.88
N PHE A 366 -9.87 8.57 19.47
CA PHE A 366 -10.66 8.72 18.26
C PHE A 366 -9.81 9.27 17.14
N ARG A 367 -9.93 8.68 15.93
CA ARG A 367 -9.27 9.17 14.72
C ARG A 367 -10.26 9.35 13.59
N ILE A 368 -9.99 10.36 12.78
CA ILE A 368 -10.62 10.55 11.47
C ILE A 368 -9.53 10.34 10.43
N TYR A 369 -9.82 9.49 9.45
CA TYR A 369 -8.93 9.24 8.32
C TYR A 369 -9.59 9.71 7.03
N LYS A 370 -8.79 10.23 6.12
CA LYS A 370 -9.19 10.36 4.71
C LYS A 370 -9.25 8.98 4.05
N GLN A 371 -9.83 8.95 2.86
CA GLN A 371 -9.75 7.82 1.94
C GLN A 371 -8.29 7.46 1.64
N GLY A 372 -7.98 6.18 1.68
CA GLY A 372 -6.75 5.59 1.17
C GLY A 372 -7.00 4.81 -0.11
N LEU A 373 -5.98 4.14 -0.60
CA LEU A 373 -6.07 3.23 -1.73
C LEU A 373 -6.81 1.93 -1.35
N HIS A 374 -7.39 1.25 -2.35
CA HIS A 374 -8.10 -0.04 -2.18
C HIS A 374 -9.20 -0.01 -1.11
N GLY A 375 -9.90 1.12 -1.01
CA GLY A 375 -10.97 1.28 -0.02
C GLY A 375 -10.53 1.28 1.43
N MET A 376 -9.22 1.34 1.72
CA MET A 376 -8.67 1.38 3.07
C MET A 376 -8.58 2.81 3.62
N PRO A 377 -8.44 3.01 4.95
CA PRO A 377 -8.15 4.31 5.49
C PRO A 377 -6.76 4.78 5.04
N GLY A 378 -6.67 6.05 4.70
CA GLY A 378 -5.43 6.74 4.36
C GLY A 378 -4.86 7.52 5.55
N GLU A 379 -4.52 8.80 5.32
CA GLU A 379 -3.95 9.69 6.32
C GLU A 379 -4.89 9.94 7.50
N VAL A 380 -4.33 9.97 8.72
CA VAL A 380 -5.03 10.47 9.92
C VAL A 380 -5.07 11.99 9.87
N ILE A 381 -6.25 12.54 9.66
CA ILE A 381 -6.47 14.00 9.56
C ILE A 381 -6.91 14.64 10.87
N ALA A 382 -7.33 13.85 11.85
CA ALA A 382 -7.58 14.31 13.20
C ALA A 382 -7.50 13.17 14.21
N GLU A 383 -7.03 13.50 15.42
CA GLU A 383 -6.99 12.59 16.56
C GLU A 383 -7.42 13.31 17.84
N LYS A 384 -8.15 12.60 18.69
CA LYS A 384 -8.56 13.10 20.02
C LYS A 384 -8.71 11.96 21.01
N ALA A 385 -8.02 12.07 22.14
CA ALA A 385 -8.11 11.10 23.23
C ALA A 385 -9.07 11.59 24.34
N ILE A 386 -9.85 10.66 24.88
CA ILE A 386 -10.60 10.82 26.12
C ILE A 386 -9.84 10.07 27.22
N PRO A 387 -9.31 10.77 28.25
CA PRO A 387 -8.59 10.11 29.34
C PRO A 387 -9.49 9.13 30.13
N TYR A 388 -8.91 8.02 30.61
CA TYR A 388 -9.65 6.96 31.35
C TYR A 388 -10.61 7.48 32.42
N GLY A 389 -10.17 8.44 33.21
CA GLY A 389 -11.00 9.02 34.28
C GLY A 389 -12.18 9.89 33.82
N SER A 390 -12.28 10.17 32.53
CA SER A 390 -13.38 10.92 31.89
C SER A 390 -14.30 10.03 31.06
N ILE A 391 -13.98 8.74 30.93
CA ILE A 391 -14.81 7.79 30.21
C ILE A 391 -16.06 7.51 30.99
N VAL A 392 -17.20 7.58 30.31
CA VAL A 392 -18.51 7.25 30.87
C VAL A 392 -18.98 5.89 30.40
N SER A 393 -19.59 5.12 31.29
CA SER A 393 -20.19 3.82 30.98
C SER A 393 -21.68 3.96 30.69
N ASN A 394 -22.18 3.07 29.83
CA ASN A 394 -23.60 3.01 29.43
C ASN A 394 -24.11 4.33 28.79
N ASP A 395 -23.20 5.05 28.14
CA ASP A 395 -23.48 6.34 27.51
C ASP A 395 -22.44 6.61 26.40
N TRP A 396 -22.63 7.68 25.64
CA TRP A 396 -21.77 8.14 24.60
C TRP A 396 -20.53 8.86 25.13
N ASN A 397 -19.35 8.38 24.74
CA ASN A 397 -18.09 9.07 24.94
C ASN A 397 -17.82 9.94 23.70
N VAL A 398 -17.90 11.26 23.86
CA VAL A 398 -17.81 12.22 22.76
C VAL A 398 -16.44 12.90 22.76
N ALA A 399 -15.69 12.70 21.69
CA ALA A 399 -14.41 13.38 21.44
C ALA A 399 -14.63 14.56 20.49
N THR A 400 -14.54 15.78 21.01
CA THR A 400 -14.59 17.00 20.19
C THR A 400 -13.20 17.33 19.69
N PHE A 401 -13.03 17.46 18.37
CA PHE A 401 -11.78 17.80 17.74
C PHE A 401 -11.38 19.26 17.97
N ASP A 402 -10.08 19.54 18.01
CA ASP A 402 -9.57 20.88 18.30
C ASP A 402 -9.84 21.86 17.12
N SER A 403 -9.96 21.35 15.92
CA SER A 403 -10.38 22.09 14.73
C SER A 403 -11.41 21.29 13.95
N PRO A 404 -12.46 21.91 13.41
CA PRO A 404 -13.39 21.25 12.51
C PRO A 404 -12.70 20.75 11.24
N ILE A 405 -13.12 19.57 10.74
CA ILE A 405 -12.55 18.88 9.59
C ILE A 405 -13.53 18.95 8.43
N ASP A 406 -13.08 19.40 7.27
CA ASP A 406 -13.92 19.53 6.07
C ASP A 406 -14.34 18.16 5.53
N LEU A 407 -15.63 17.99 5.24
CA LEU A 407 -16.22 16.78 4.67
C LEU A 407 -16.66 17.05 3.24
N THR A 408 -15.76 16.85 2.27
CA THR A 408 -15.87 17.42 0.92
C THR A 408 -16.15 16.42 -0.21
N GLY A 409 -16.16 15.10 0.07
CA GLY A 409 -16.48 14.08 -0.93
C GLY A 409 -15.67 12.78 -0.84
N TYR A 410 -14.58 12.74 -0.08
CA TYR A 410 -13.79 11.53 0.15
C TYR A 410 -14.53 10.54 1.06
N ASN A 411 -14.20 9.25 0.93
CA ASN A 411 -14.65 8.26 1.92
C ASN A 411 -14.00 8.57 3.26
N VAL A 412 -14.81 8.88 4.27
CA VAL A 412 -14.32 9.21 5.61
C VAL A 412 -14.37 8.00 6.51
N TRP A 413 -13.26 7.72 7.18
CA TRP A 413 -13.18 6.71 8.22
C TRP A 413 -13.17 7.37 9.59
N VAL A 414 -13.93 6.80 10.50
CA VAL A 414 -13.89 7.13 11.92
C VAL A 414 -13.51 5.90 12.71
N SER A 415 -12.63 6.06 13.70
CA SER A 415 -12.28 4.97 14.60
C SER A 415 -12.31 5.37 16.06
N CYS A 416 -12.38 4.35 16.92
CA CYS A 416 -12.12 4.45 18.34
C CYS A 416 -11.17 3.33 18.75
N GLU A 417 -9.99 3.70 19.23
CA GLU A 417 -8.97 2.79 19.74
C GLU A 417 -9.03 2.74 21.27
N PHE A 418 -8.90 1.54 21.82
CA PHE A 418 -8.85 1.27 23.25
C PHE A 418 -8.02 0.01 23.52
N THR A 419 -7.48 -0.12 24.74
CA THR A 419 -6.84 -1.34 25.19
C THR A 419 -7.87 -2.24 25.88
N GLN A 420 -8.19 -3.39 25.30
CA GLN A 420 -9.06 -4.38 25.92
C GLN A 420 -8.40 -4.98 27.15
N ALA A 421 -9.10 -5.00 28.28
CA ALA A 421 -8.66 -5.73 29.46
C ALA A 421 -8.83 -7.23 29.27
N VAL A 422 -8.02 -8.04 29.95
CA VAL A 422 -8.19 -9.51 29.98
C VAL A 422 -9.62 -9.83 30.45
N SER A 423 -10.35 -10.61 29.67
CA SER A 423 -11.77 -10.93 29.87
C SER A 423 -12.71 -9.71 29.77
N GLY A 424 -12.29 -8.61 29.14
CA GLY A 424 -13.10 -7.46 28.82
C GLY A 424 -13.96 -7.66 27.56
N TYR A 425 -15.03 -6.88 27.43
CA TYR A 425 -15.93 -6.92 26.27
C TYR A 425 -16.21 -5.49 25.77
N PRO A 426 -15.19 -4.75 25.29
CA PRO A 426 -15.33 -3.34 24.95
C PRO A 426 -15.88 -3.07 23.56
N MET A 427 -15.98 -4.07 22.68
CA MET A 427 -16.58 -3.94 21.37
C MET A 427 -18.10 -4.01 21.46
N ASN A 428 -18.78 -2.91 21.13
CA ASN A 428 -20.23 -2.77 21.33
C ASN A 428 -20.93 -2.63 19.98
N PHE A 429 -21.88 -3.54 19.72
CA PHE A 429 -22.69 -3.62 18.51
C PHE A 429 -24.18 -3.38 18.78
N ASP A 430 -24.89 -2.86 17.80
CA ASP A 430 -26.33 -2.58 17.88
C ASP A 430 -27.23 -3.84 17.82
N GLY A 431 -26.66 -5.02 17.50
CA GLY A 431 -27.41 -6.27 17.39
C GLY A 431 -28.32 -6.36 16.15
N GLY A 432 -28.19 -5.44 15.20
CA GLY A 432 -28.90 -5.43 13.93
C GLY A 432 -28.20 -6.24 12.83
N GLU A 433 -28.60 -6.03 11.58
CA GLU A 433 -27.84 -6.52 10.43
C GLU A 433 -26.61 -5.64 10.20
N PRO A 434 -25.41 -6.20 9.97
CA PRO A 434 -24.23 -5.41 9.72
C PRO A 434 -24.35 -4.64 8.39
N ALA A 435 -24.12 -3.36 8.42
CA ALA A 435 -23.98 -2.55 7.21
C ALA A 435 -22.64 -2.87 6.53
N GLU A 436 -22.55 -2.60 5.24
CA GLU A 436 -21.34 -2.88 4.46
C GLU A 436 -20.06 -2.26 5.06
N TYR A 437 -20.20 -1.13 5.78
CA TYR A 437 -19.06 -0.35 6.28
C TYR A 437 -19.14 0.00 7.77
N GLY A 438 -19.93 -0.72 8.56
CA GLY A 438 -20.25 -0.35 9.94
C GLY A 438 -19.52 -1.12 11.04
N ASP A 439 -18.67 -2.13 10.69
CA ASP A 439 -18.17 -3.10 11.65
C ASP A 439 -16.70 -3.50 11.49
N PHE A 440 -15.85 -2.56 11.12
CA PHE A 440 -14.42 -2.81 10.95
C PHE A 440 -13.66 -2.80 12.27
N TYR A 441 -12.65 -3.67 12.41
CA TYR A 441 -11.72 -3.66 13.53
C TYR A 441 -10.31 -4.11 13.13
N ARG A 442 -9.33 -3.71 13.92
CA ARG A 442 -7.95 -4.24 13.87
C ARG A 442 -7.36 -4.31 15.26
N THR A 443 -6.23 -5.03 15.41
CA THR A 443 -5.54 -5.22 16.69
C THR A 443 -4.10 -4.71 16.60
N ASN A 444 -3.54 -4.33 17.75
CA ASN A 444 -2.13 -3.92 17.93
C ASN A 444 -1.67 -2.75 17.06
N GLY A 445 -2.60 -1.86 16.69
CA GLY A 445 -2.29 -0.63 15.94
C GLY A 445 -1.75 -0.81 14.53
N GLY A 446 -1.70 -2.05 14.04
CA GLY A 446 -1.15 -2.41 12.73
C GLY A 446 -2.11 -3.25 11.89
N GLY A 447 -1.75 -3.42 10.61
CA GLY A 447 -2.48 -4.29 9.71
C GLY A 447 -3.74 -3.69 9.11
N ILE A 448 -4.46 -4.55 8.40
CA ILE A 448 -5.69 -4.23 7.66
C ILE A 448 -6.87 -4.26 8.64
N PHE A 449 -7.83 -3.36 8.46
CA PHE A 449 -9.12 -3.46 9.12
C PHE A 449 -9.91 -4.65 8.55
N ASN A 450 -10.35 -5.53 9.44
CA ASN A 450 -11.19 -6.70 9.10
C ASN A 450 -12.63 -6.41 9.50
N LYS A 451 -13.60 -7.03 8.82
CA LYS A 451 -15.00 -6.96 9.25
C LYS A 451 -15.24 -7.90 10.41
N ALA A 452 -15.78 -7.39 11.50
CA ALA A 452 -16.11 -8.20 12.67
C ALA A 452 -17.14 -9.28 12.35
N SER A 453 -18.13 -8.98 11.49
CA SER A 453 -19.15 -9.93 11.04
C SER A 453 -18.59 -11.11 10.21
N GLU A 454 -17.44 -10.93 9.55
CA GLU A 454 -16.79 -12.01 8.80
C GLU A 454 -15.90 -12.89 9.68
N VAL A 455 -15.37 -12.34 10.78
CA VAL A 455 -14.44 -13.04 11.68
C VAL A 455 -15.18 -13.71 12.85
N PHE A 456 -16.15 -13.03 13.41
CA PHE A 456 -16.90 -13.52 14.59
C PHE A 456 -18.26 -14.09 14.19
N SER A 457 -18.43 -15.40 14.22
CA SER A 457 -19.67 -16.10 13.85
C SER A 457 -20.89 -15.76 14.71
N THR A 458 -20.73 -14.99 15.79
CA THR A 458 -21.78 -14.62 16.75
C THR A 458 -22.00 -13.11 16.85
N VAL A 459 -21.32 -12.30 16.02
CA VAL A 459 -21.48 -10.86 16.00
C VAL A 459 -22.45 -10.46 14.92
N TYR A 460 -23.47 -9.71 15.29
CA TYR A 460 -24.44 -9.14 14.38
C TYR A 460 -24.57 -7.65 14.69
N GLY A 461 -24.42 -6.82 13.68
CA GLY A 461 -24.67 -5.39 13.80
C GLY A 461 -23.46 -4.49 13.54
N ASN A 462 -23.66 -3.23 13.75
CA ASN A 462 -22.70 -2.16 13.54
C ASN A 462 -22.15 -1.66 14.88
N PHE A 463 -20.92 -1.16 14.87
CA PHE A 463 -20.39 -0.51 16.07
C PHE A 463 -21.21 0.74 16.40
N HIS A 464 -21.42 0.99 17.70
CA HIS A 464 -21.97 2.26 18.19
C HIS A 464 -20.92 3.37 18.05
N LEU A 465 -20.62 3.73 16.78
CA LEU A 465 -19.57 4.68 16.41
C LEU A 465 -20.12 5.68 15.39
N ARG A 466 -20.05 6.98 15.71
CA ARG A 466 -20.73 8.05 14.96
C ARG A 466 -19.84 9.25 14.76
N ILE A 467 -20.10 10.01 13.70
CA ILE A 467 -19.52 11.33 13.44
C ILE A 467 -20.61 12.39 13.55
N ASN A 468 -20.31 13.51 14.21
CA ASN A 468 -21.18 14.68 14.25
C ASN A 468 -20.60 15.81 13.40
N THR A 469 -21.43 16.41 12.56
CA THR A 469 -21.05 17.51 11.66
C THR A 469 -21.86 18.77 11.93
N VAL A 470 -21.30 19.92 11.53
CA VAL A 470 -21.96 21.22 11.53
C VAL A 470 -21.83 21.88 10.17
N GLY A 471 -22.80 22.71 9.81
CA GLY A 471 -22.83 23.42 8.53
C GLY A 471 -24.03 23.04 7.67
N THR A 472 -24.15 23.74 6.53
CA THR A 472 -25.18 23.46 5.53
C THR A 472 -24.55 22.68 4.39
N PRO A 473 -25.13 21.54 3.98
CA PRO A 473 -24.62 20.79 2.83
C PRO A 473 -24.54 21.63 1.55
N VAL A 474 -23.50 21.40 0.76
CA VAL A 474 -23.39 21.94 -0.60
C VAL A 474 -24.01 20.97 -1.60
N SER A 475 -24.39 21.48 -2.79
CA SER A 475 -24.92 20.63 -3.85
C SER A 475 -23.80 19.84 -4.50
N ALA A 476 -23.91 18.52 -4.46
CA ALA A 476 -22.96 17.56 -5.04
C ALA A 476 -23.58 16.76 -6.20
N THR A 477 -24.72 17.21 -6.76
CA THR A 477 -25.47 16.43 -7.75
C THR A 477 -25.10 16.75 -9.20
N TRP A 478 -24.29 17.79 -9.41
CA TRP A 478 -23.96 18.27 -10.74
C TRP A 478 -22.76 17.54 -11.38
N ALA A 479 -22.02 16.73 -10.62
CA ALA A 479 -20.95 15.91 -11.16
C ALA A 479 -20.80 14.59 -10.39
N ASN A 480 -20.36 13.54 -11.06
CA ASN A 480 -19.95 12.26 -10.45
C ASN A 480 -18.88 11.58 -11.30
N LEU A 481 -18.14 10.67 -10.66
CA LEU A 481 -17.14 9.83 -11.31
C LEU A 481 -17.75 8.48 -11.70
N SER A 482 -17.34 7.91 -12.83
CA SER A 482 -17.75 6.56 -13.28
C SER A 482 -17.24 5.44 -12.37
N LYS A 483 -16.11 5.69 -11.69
CA LYS A 483 -15.48 4.83 -10.70
C LYS A 483 -14.62 5.68 -9.76
N THR A 484 -14.24 5.15 -8.61
CA THR A 484 -13.52 5.89 -7.56
C THR A 484 -12.12 5.33 -7.29
N GLU A 485 -11.71 4.27 -7.95
CA GLU A 485 -10.38 3.66 -7.82
C GLU A 485 -10.02 2.86 -9.07
N GLY A 486 -8.74 2.60 -9.24
CA GLY A 486 -8.20 1.77 -10.30
C GLY A 486 -6.80 1.28 -9.99
N SER A 487 -6.41 0.22 -10.72
CA SER A 487 -5.10 -0.41 -10.59
C SER A 487 -4.60 -0.75 -12.01
N MET A 488 -3.37 -0.35 -12.32
CA MET A 488 -2.80 -0.47 -13.65
C MET A 488 -1.48 -1.22 -13.63
N ALA A 489 -1.35 -2.22 -14.49
CA ALA A 489 -0.05 -2.85 -14.74
C ALA A 489 0.96 -1.85 -15.33
N ILE A 490 2.23 -2.20 -15.28
CA ILE A 490 3.32 -1.47 -15.93
C ILE A 490 3.00 -1.28 -17.41
N GLY A 491 3.11 -0.07 -17.92
CA GLY A 491 2.83 0.29 -19.32
C GLY A 491 1.35 0.33 -19.69
N ALA A 492 0.43 0.13 -18.76
CA ALA A 492 -1.01 0.20 -18.99
C ALA A 492 -1.58 1.60 -18.73
N SER A 493 -2.82 1.80 -19.19
CA SER A 493 -3.60 3.00 -18.92
C SER A 493 -4.99 2.62 -18.45
N ASP A 494 -5.62 3.53 -17.71
CA ASP A 494 -6.98 3.43 -17.23
C ASP A 494 -7.76 4.71 -17.61
N GLU A 495 -9.09 4.63 -17.72
CA GLU A 495 -9.94 5.75 -18.11
C GLU A 495 -10.95 6.04 -17.00
N LEU A 496 -10.98 7.27 -16.54
CA LEU A 496 -11.97 7.79 -15.59
C LEU A 496 -12.90 8.77 -16.32
N THR A 497 -14.20 8.46 -16.37
CA THR A 497 -15.21 9.35 -16.93
C THR A 497 -15.84 10.21 -15.84
N ILE A 498 -15.86 11.50 -16.05
CA ILE A 498 -16.55 12.51 -15.26
C ILE A 498 -17.90 12.80 -15.93
N ASN A 499 -18.99 12.44 -15.27
CA ASN A 499 -20.33 12.80 -15.75
C ASN A 499 -20.73 14.13 -15.13
N VAL A 500 -21.12 15.09 -15.97
CA VAL A 500 -21.53 16.43 -15.57
C VAL A 500 -23.00 16.62 -15.91
N ASN A 501 -23.78 17.14 -14.97
CA ASN A 501 -25.24 17.24 -15.04
C ASN A 501 -25.69 18.67 -14.80
N ALA A 502 -26.27 19.30 -15.80
CA ALA A 502 -26.85 20.64 -15.74
C ALA A 502 -28.37 20.64 -15.50
N VAL A 503 -28.99 19.49 -15.21
CA VAL A 503 -30.45 19.41 -14.95
C VAL A 503 -30.84 20.24 -13.74
N GLY A 504 -31.77 21.16 -13.92
CA GLY A 504 -32.23 22.11 -12.91
C GLY A 504 -31.29 23.29 -12.65
N LEU A 505 -30.27 23.46 -13.47
CA LEU A 505 -29.43 24.66 -13.52
C LEU A 505 -29.87 25.54 -14.70
N SER A 506 -29.61 26.85 -14.60
CA SER A 506 -29.99 27.83 -15.62
C SER A 506 -28.80 28.30 -16.43
N THR A 507 -29.04 28.69 -17.66
CA THR A 507 -28.03 29.34 -18.52
C THR A 507 -27.26 30.43 -17.78
N GLY A 508 -25.95 30.34 -17.78
CA GLY A 508 -25.03 31.23 -17.08
C GLY A 508 -24.70 30.83 -15.66
N ASP A 509 -25.29 29.73 -15.14
CA ASP A 509 -24.84 29.16 -13.87
C ASP A 509 -23.44 28.58 -14.04
N GLU A 510 -22.61 28.79 -13.03
CA GLU A 510 -21.26 28.24 -12.93
C GLU A 510 -21.14 27.39 -11.67
N ARG A 511 -20.38 26.28 -11.75
CA ARG A 511 -20.03 25.40 -10.65
C ARG A 511 -18.55 25.11 -10.72
N GLU A 512 -17.95 25.00 -9.53
CA GLU A 512 -16.54 24.65 -9.36
C GLU A 512 -16.40 23.51 -8.37
N ALA A 513 -15.48 22.60 -8.64
CA ALA A 513 -15.05 21.53 -7.77
C ALA A 513 -13.62 21.13 -8.13
N ASN A 514 -13.02 20.23 -7.37
CA ASN A 514 -11.74 19.61 -7.71
C ASN A 514 -11.91 18.09 -7.77
N ILE A 515 -11.31 17.46 -8.75
CA ILE A 515 -11.12 16.02 -8.76
C ILE A 515 -9.79 15.77 -8.05
N ILE A 516 -9.84 15.09 -6.91
CA ILE A 516 -8.66 14.73 -6.12
C ILE A 516 -8.33 13.28 -6.41
N PHE A 517 -7.10 13.00 -6.75
CA PHE A 517 -6.53 11.65 -6.83
C PHE A 517 -5.53 11.47 -5.70
N ILE A 518 -5.53 10.31 -5.09
CA ILE A 518 -4.43 9.78 -4.30
C ILE A 518 -3.85 8.58 -5.03
N THR A 519 -2.55 8.43 -4.99
CA THR A 519 -1.85 7.39 -5.75
C THR A 519 -0.71 6.76 -4.93
N ASN A 520 -0.19 5.65 -5.44
CA ASN A 520 1.07 5.06 -4.95
C ASN A 520 2.29 5.52 -5.75
N ASP A 521 2.15 6.56 -6.57
CA ASP A 521 3.27 7.22 -7.23
C ASP A 521 3.91 8.20 -6.23
N PRO A 522 5.18 8.02 -5.82
CA PRO A 522 5.82 8.90 -4.84
C PRO A 522 6.02 10.33 -5.32
N ASP A 523 6.02 10.57 -6.64
CA ASP A 523 6.10 11.92 -7.22
C ASP A 523 4.72 12.59 -7.37
N HIS A 524 3.64 11.81 -7.28
CA HIS A 524 2.25 12.24 -7.45
C HIS A 524 1.34 11.61 -6.39
N GLU A 525 1.72 11.63 -5.11
CA GLU A 525 0.92 11.06 -4.00
C GLU A 525 -0.49 11.63 -3.93
N GLU A 526 -0.66 12.93 -4.20
CA GLU A 526 -1.96 13.59 -4.37
C GLU A 526 -1.94 14.49 -5.61
N VAL A 527 -2.91 14.32 -6.50
CA VAL A 527 -3.10 15.14 -7.71
C VAL A 527 -4.46 15.81 -7.67
N THR A 528 -4.49 17.11 -7.90
CA THR A 528 -5.72 17.92 -7.95
C THR A 528 -5.97 18.40 -9.38
N ILE A 529 -7.13 18.03 -9.96
CA ILE A 529 -7.57 18.48 -11.27
C ILE A 529 -8.83 19.34 -11.10
N PRO A 530 -8.77 20.66 -11.36
CA PRO A 530 -9.91 21.54 -11.31
C PRO A 530 -11.02 21.10 -12.27
N LEU A 531 -12.26 21.09 -11.79
CA LEU A 531 -13.47 20.81 -12.57
C LEU A 531 -14.38 22.04 -12.54
N THR A 532 -14.70 22.59 -13.71
CA THR A 532 -15.65 23.69 -13.84
C THR A 532 -16.80 23.28 -14.73
N LEU A 533 -18.01 23.71 -14.40
CA LEU A 533 -19.20 23.62 -15.24
C LEU A 533 -19.67 25.05 -15.52
N THR A 534 -19.85 25.37 -16.80
CA THR A 534 -20.59 26.54 -17.26
C THR A 534 -21.84 26.06 -17.98
N VAL A 535 -23.03 26.43 -17.49
CA VAL A 535 -24.30 26.10 -18.14
C VAL A 535 -24.52 27.04 -19.30
N THR A 536 -24.57 26.48 -20.51
CA THR A 536 -24.82 27.22 -21.72
C THR A 536 -26.32 27.23 -22.05
N GLY A 537 -26.80 28.30 -22.65
CA GLY A 537 -28.16 28.28 -23.22
C GLY A 537 -28.24 27.19 -24.27
N ASP A 538 -29.43 26.59 -24.43
CA ASP A 538 -29.72 25.92 -25.69
C ASP A 538 -29.28 26.86 -26.77
N ALA A 539 -28.14 26.59 -27.37
CA ALA A 539 -27.85 27.16 -28.65
C ALA A 539 -28.93 26.60 -29.60
N VAL A 540 -30.09 27.23 -29.62
CA VAL A 540 -30.76 27.40 -30.87
C VAL A 540 -29.65 28.00 -31.71
N ILE A 541 -28.97 27.16 -32.48
CA ILE A 541 -28.33 27.60 -33.69
C ILE A 541 -29.51 28.22 -34.42
N GLU A 542 -29.80 29.52 -34.17
CA GLU A 542 -30.34 30.32 -35.22
C GLU A 542 -29.35 30.05 -36.34
N THR A 543 -29.74 29.18 -37.25
CA THR A 543 -29.18 29.15 -38.56
C THR A 543 -29.39 30.58 -39.06
N ALA A 544 -28.47 31.49 -38.72
CA ALA A 544 -28.17 32.62 -39.54
C ALA A 544 -28.09 31.99 -40.90
N GLU A 545 -29.07 32.32 -41.79
CA GLU A 545 -29.16 31.78 -43.16
C GLU A 545 -27.72 31.58 -43.62
N ASN A 546 -27.34 30.32 -43.88
CA ASN A 546 -25.95 29.93 -43.99
C ASN A 546 -25.22 30.92 -44.90
N ALA A 547 -24.43 31.81 -44.31
CA ALA A 547 -23.67 32.79 -45.11
C ALA A 547 -22.74 32.07 -46.10
N PHE A 548 -22.54 30.74 -45.92
CA PHE A 548 -21.69 29.91 -46.75
C PHE A 548 -22.33 28.54 -47.00
N ASN A 549 -22.22 28.06 -48.26
CA ASN A 549 -22.60 26.72 -48.65
C ASN A 549 -21.34 25.92 -49.01
N ILE A 550 -21.26 24.68 -48.55
CA ILE A 550 -20.14 23.78 -48.84
C ILE A 550 -20.67 22.58 -49.62
N TYR A 551 -20.23 22.43 -50.87
CA TYR A 551 -20.64 21.32 -51.70
C TYR A 551 -19.54 20.83 -52.66
N PRO A 552 -19.59 19.54 -53.08
CA PRO A 552 -20.44 18.50 -52.53
C PRO A 552 -20.04 18.09 -51.13
N ASN A 553 -21.00 17.84 -50.23
CA ASN A 553 -20.77 17.27 -48.90
C ASN A 553 -21.83 16.17 -48.66
N PRO A 554 -21.46 14.87 -48.60
CA PRO A 554 -20.10 14.31 -48.64
C PRO A 554 -19.37 14.48 -49.99
N THR A 555 -18.03 14.51 -49.93
CA THR A 555 -17.14 14.64 -51.09
C THR A 555 -16.19 13.43 -51.21
N THR A 556 -15.68 13.21 -52.46
CA THR A 556 -14.57 12.30 -52.75
C THR A 556 -13.36 13.05 -53.33
N GLY A 557 -13.39 14.39 -53.36
CA GLY A 557 -12.33 15.19 -53.96
C GLY A 557 -12.55 16.69 -53.76
N MET A 558 -12.76 17.44 -54.81
CA MET A 558 -12.94 18.89 -54.72
C MET A 558 -14.22 19.30 -53.99
N VAL A 559 -14.06 20.25 -53.07
CA VAL A 559 -15.16 20.93 -52.37
C VAL A 559 -15.14 22.40 -52.70
N THR A 560 -16.31 22.99 -52.95
CA THR A 560 -16.46 24.44 -53.13
C THR A 560 -17.14 25.04 -51.89
N VAL A 561 -16.55 26.09 -51.37
CA VAL A 561 -17.14 26.94 -50.34
C VAL A 561 -17.69 28.17 -51.03
N GLU A 562 -19.03 28.28 -51.09
CA GLU A 562 -19.73 29.37 -51.76
C GLU A 562 -20.25 30.33 -50.70
N GLY A 563 -19.90 31.60 -50.81
CA GLY A 563 -20.32 32.69 -49.94
C GLY A 563 -19.66 34.00 -50.33
N GLU A 564 -20.19 35.11 -49.80
CA GLU A 564 -19.60 36.43 -50.02
C GLU A 564 -18.50 36.71 -48.98
N ASN A 565 -17.43 37.41 -49.42
CA ASN A 565 -16.37 37.93 -48.56
C ASN A 565 -15.51 36.87 -47.79
N ILE A 566 -15.37 35.67 -48.32
CA ILE A 566 -14.50 34.63 -47.73
C ILE A 566 -13.04 35.08 -47.75
N SER A 567 -12.39 35.12 -46.58
CA SER A 567 -10.97 35.45 -46.40
C SER A 567 -10.10 34.18 -46.35
N ALA A 568 -10.57 33.16 -45.63
CA ALA A 568 -9.84 31.88 -45.47
C ALA A 568 -10.78 30.77 -44.98
N VAL A 569 -10.35 29.52 -45.20
CA VAL A 569 -10.98 28.33 -44.64
C VAL A 569 -9.91 27.57 -43.85
N ALA A 570 -10.06 27.46 -42.54
CA ALA A 570 -9.25 26.62 -41.69
C ALA A 570 -9.89 25.23 -41.57
N ILE A 571 -9.10 24.18 -41.86
CA ILE A 571 -9.54 22.79 -41.90
C ILE A 571 -9.03 22.10 -40.64
N TYR A 572 -9.95 21.50 -39.88
CA TYR A 572 -9.63 20.76 -38.67
C TYR A 572 -10.01 19.28 -38.81
N SER A 573 -9.28 18.41 -38.16
CA SER A 573 -9.64 17.00 -37.98
C SER A 573 -10.85 16.85 -37.05
N ALA A 574 -11.44 15.67 -37.01
CA ALA A 574 -12.48 15.32 -36.04
C ALA A 574 -12.05 15.51 -34.58
N ALA A 575 -10.73 15.44 -34.31
CA ALA A 575 -10.13 15.67 -32.98
C ALA A 575 -9.81 17.15 -32.71
N GLY A 576 -10.28 18.11 -33.54
CA GLY A 576 -10.01 19.52 -33.36
C GLY A 576 -8.63 20.02 -33.80
N GLN A 577 -7.73 19.13 -34.29
CA GLN A 577 -6.41 19.52 -34.73
C GLN A 577 -6.48 20.33 -36.05
N LEU A 578 -5.85 21.50 -36.09
CA LEU A 578 -5.72 22.27 -37.31
C LEU A 578 -4.84 21.53 -38.33
N ILE A 579 -5.39 21.20 -39.49
CA ILE A 579 -4.70 20.49 -40.58
C ILE A 579 -4.14 21.47 -41.60
N ASN A 580 -4.93 22.44 -42.05
CA ASN A 580 -4.52 23.40 -43.07
C ASN A 580 -5.37 24.69 -43.03
N VAL A 581 -4.85 25.77 -43.60
CA VAL A 581 -5.58 27.02 -43.84
C VAL A 581 -5.49 27.36 -45.33
N VAL A 582 -6.62 27.36 -46.00
CA VAL A 582 -6.73 27.60 -47.43
C VAL A 582 -7.38 28.97 -47.67
N ARG A 583 -6.85 29.74 -48.60
CA ARG A 583 -7.40 31.05 -49.00
C ARG A 583 -8.07 31.02 -50.38
N ASP A 584 -8.44 29.84 -50.82
CA ASP A 584 -9.19 29.58 -52.04
C ASP A 584 -10.56 29.01 -51.65
N ASN A 585 -11.59 29.32 -52.41
CA ASN A 585 -12.92 28.78 -52.21
C ASN A 585 -13.11 27.37 -52.82
N LYS A 586 -12.10 26.84 -53.50
CA LYS A 586 -12.06 25.46 -54.00
C LYS A 586 -10.95 24.69 -53.32
N ILE A 587 -11.33 23.67 -52.59
CA ILE A 587 -10.44 22.91 -51.71
C ILE A 587 -10.41 21.46 -52.18
N ASP A 588 -9.22 20.94 -52.48
CA ASP A 588 -9.04 19.54 -52.80
C ASP A 588 -8.92 18.68 -51.53
N MET A 589 -9.98 17.94 -51.24
CA MET A 589 -10.03 17.02 -50.10
C MET A 589 -9.51 15.63 -50.42
N SER A 590 -9.14 15.33 -51.68
CA SER A 590 -8.61 14.05 -52.06
C SER A 590 -7.22 13.73 -51.45
N VAL A 591 -6.53 14.79 -50.98
CA VAL A 591 -5.23 14.70 -50.31
C VAL A 591 -5.35 14.29 -48.82
N TYR A 592 -6.57 14.29 -48.31
CA TYR A 592 -6.90 13.91 -46.93
C TYR A 592 -7.63 12.54 -46.97
N GLY A 593 -7.43 11.73 -45.92
CA GLY A 593 -8.10 10.43 -45.81
C GLY A 593 -9.63 10.55 -45.68
N ALA A 594 -10.34 9.45 -45.93
CA ALA A 594 -11.77 9.38 -45.65
C ALA A 594 -12.01 9.64 -44.15
N GLY A 595 -12.97 10.51 -43.84
CA GLY A 595 -13.24 10.93 -42.48
C GLY A 595 -14.13 12.14 -42.36
N VAL A 596 -14.29 12.63 -41.15
CA VAL A 596 -15.02 13.87 -40.84
C VAL A 596 -14.02 15.00 -40.59
N TYR A 597 -14.27 16.14 -41.19
CA TYR A 597 -13.49 17.36 -41.08
C TYR A 597 -14.40 18.51 -40.72
N PHE A 598 -13.87 19.54 -40.05
CA PHE A 598 -14.56 20.77 -39.75
C PHE A 598 -13.88 21.91 -40.48
N PHE A 599 -14.66 22.62 -41.29
CA PHE A 599 -14.23 23.81 -41.99
C PHE A 599 -14.66 25.03 -41.20
N ASN A 600 -13.72 25.78 -40.66
CA ASN A 600 -13.96 27.09 -40.07
C ASN A 600 -13.73 28.14 -41.15
N VAL A 601 -14.83 28.62 -41.72
CA VAL A 601 -14.83 29.64 -42.80
C VAL A 601 -14.73 31.02 -42.13
N ILE A 602 -13.74 31.81 -42.55
CA ILE A 602 -13.41 33.13 -42.02
C ILE A 602 -13.74 34.16 -43.09
N ASP A 603 -14.55 35.16 -42.76
CA ASP A 603 -14.85 36.27 -43.64
C ASP A 603 -13.82 37.41 -43.54
N ASN A 604 -13.96 38.44 -44.37
CA ASN A 604 -13.07 39.61 -44.38
C ASN A 604 -13.22 40.49 -43.12
N ALA A 605 -14.26 40.30 -42.32
CA ALA A 605 -14.49 40.97 -41.04
C ALA A 605 -13.98 40.14 -39.85
N ASN A 606 -13.32 38.99 -40.08
CA ASN A 606 -12.87 37.98 -39.12
C ASN A 606 -14.00 37.26 -38.35
N ASN A 607 -15.24 37.30 -38.85
CA ASN A 607 -16.27 36.41 -38.33
C ASN A 607 -15.98 34.99 -38.79
N THR A 608 -16.32 34.02 -37.97
CA THR A 608 -16.06 32.59 -38.24
C THR A 608 -17.36 31.79 -38.24
N THR A 609 -17.48 30.85 -39.16
CA THR A 609 -18.60 29.90 -39.24
C THR A 609 -18.03 28.50 -39.43
N VAL A 610 -18.41 27.57 -38.58
CA VAL A 610 -17.92 26.16 -38.64
C VAL A 610 -18.95 25.30 -39.36
N GLN A 611 -18.49 24.48 -40.33
CA GLN A 611 -19.33 23.53 -41.01
C GLN A 611 -18.64 22.17 -41.16
N ARG A 612 -19.38 21.09 -40.90
CA ARG A 612 -18.89 19.72 -41.03
C ARG A 612 -18.82 19.29 -42.50
N VAL A 613 -17.67 18.71 -42.89
CA VAL A 613 -17.43 18.15 -44.23
C VAL A 613 -17.08 16.69 -44.10
N VAL A 614 -17.73 15.81 -44.87
CA VAL A 614 -17.50 14.37 -44.88
C VAL A 614 -16.75 14.00 -46.15
N VAL A 615 -15.57 13.39 -46.01
CA VAL A 615 -14.75 12.82 -47.12
C VAL A 615 -14.99 11.31 -47.14
N LYS A 616 -15.32 10.75 -48.33
CA LYS A 616 -15.60 9.34 -48.57
C LYS A 616 -14.40 8.63 -49.16
#